data_da0bf85190fa30ec27b1e999ebc00751
#
_entry.id   da0bf85190fa30ec27b1e999ebc00751
#
_cell.length_a   1.000
_cell.length_b   1.000
_cell.length_c   1.000
_cell.angle_alpha   90.00
_cell.angle_beta   90.00
_cell.angle_gamma   90.00
#
_symmetry.space_group_name_H-M   'P 1'
#
loop_
_entity.id
_entity.type
_entity.pdbx_description
1 polymer ?
#
loop_
_entity_poly.entity_id
_entity_poly.type
_entity_poly.pdbx_seq_one_letter_code
_entity_poly.pdbx_strand_id
1 'polypeptide(L)'
;MSLSSIVKDRVLSDIAARSDERAAFLAKLVQTPSSNPPGDCAAIADVATELLEGLGLSAERHIVPEDLVHRAGMVSATNIVVRHRFGDGPVVALNAHGDVVAPGEGWSHPPFAAEVVDGVMYGRGVAVSKSDFATYTFALLALQSVADSLKGTVELHFTFDEEAGGLIGPKWLLDQGIVKPDYCISAGLAYSIVTAHNGVLHLQVTIHGKSAHAAAPDTGNDALQAMNAVLTALYEERKEYVGRVSRHPGIGHPNLTIGLISGGINTNVVPDKVTIRLDRRITPDEDPAQVEAHLRLVIARSVRDFPGTRSEIERVLLASPLRQLPGAEVLIAPLRRHGWEILGEEPKVEGVPLYTDARLYAEAGIPTVGYGAGPRSFLEANGHRADEKLKLSDLTAATSVVALSLAEILAV
;
A
#
# COMPACT_ATOMS: atom_id res chain seq x y z
N MET A 1 -22.28 13.16 16.99
CA MET A 1 -22.35 14.13 18.13
C MET A 1 -20.95 14.71 18.32
N SER A 2 -20.80 15.96 18.78
CA SER A 2 -19.47 16.48 19.07
C SER A 2 -18.93 15.86 20.36
N LEU A 3 -17.65 15.44 20.38
CA LEU A 3 -16.99 14.99 21.60
C LEU A 3 -17.04 16.06 22.69
N SER A 4 -17.21 15.62 23.95
CA SER A 4 -17.07 16.56 25.08
C SER A 4 -15.63 17.07 25.18
N SER A 5 -15.47 18.33 25.67
CA SER A 5 -14.13 18.91 25.88
C SER A 5 -13.28 18.04 26.82
N ILE A 6 -13.89 17.46 27.85
CA ILE A 6 -13.18 16.58 28.81
C ILE A 6 -12.59 15.37 28.13
N VAL A 7 -13.31 14.71 27.22
CA VAL A 7 -12.80 13.54 26.46
C VAL A 7 -11.65 13.98 25.54
N LYS A 8 -11.83 15.11 24.81
CA LYS A 8 -10.77 15.64 23.93
C LYS A 8 -9.49 15.95 24.72
N ASP A 9 -9.61 16.72 25.82
CA ASP A 9 -8.46 17.14 26.63
C ASP A 9 -7.70 15.93 27.19
N ARG A 10 -8.43 14.90 27.62
CA ARG A 10 -7.83 13.68 28.18
C ARG A 10 -7.09 12.87 27.12
N VAL A 11 -7.67 12.65 25.96
CA VAL A 11 -7.03 11.99 24.80
C VAL A 11 -5.77 12.73 24.37
N LEU A 12 -5.85 14.06 24.19
CA LEU A 12 -4.72 14.87 23.75
C LEU A 12 -3.59 14.91 24.80
N SER A 13 -3.95 14.97 26.08
CA SER A 13 -2.98 14.94 27.19
C SER A 13 -2.22 13.61 27.25
N ASP A 14 -2.90 12.47 27.05
CA ASP A 14 -2.25 11.15 27.01
C ASP A 14 -1.29 11.03 25.82
N ILE A 15 -1.70 11.48 24.63
CA ILE A 15 -0.86 11.49 23.42
C ILE A 15 0.39 12.35 23.61
N ALA A 16 0.24 13.53 24.21
CA ALA A 16 1.35 14.43 24.48
C ALA A 16 2.34 13.84 25.50
N ALA A 17 1.83 13.22 26.56
CA ALA A 17 2.63 12.60 27.61
C ALA A 17 3.47 11.42 27.09
N ARG A 18 3.02 10.74 26.04
CA ARG A 18 3.69 9.58 25.44
C ARG A 18 4.50 9.91 24.17
N SER A 19 4.85 11.17 23.93
CA SER A 19 5.55 11.59 22.71
C SER A 19 6.86 10.86 22.49
N ASP A 20 7.71 10.78 23.52
CA ASP A 20 9.03 10.13 23.44
C ASP A 20 8.89 8.61 23.33
N GLU A 21 7.93 8.01 24.03
CA GLU A 21 7.64 6.58 23.96
C GLU A 21 7.20 6.19 22.53
N ARG A 22 6.32 7.01 21.91
CA ARG A 22 5.87 6.82 20.53
C ARG A 22 7.00 6.94 19.52
N ALA A 23 7.88 7.93 19.68
CA ALA A 23 9.05 8.08 18.83
C ALA A 23 10.02 6.92 18.97
N ALA A 24 10.25 6.44 20.20
CA ALA A 24 11.10 5.27 20.48
C ALA A 24 10.49 3.97 19.90
N PHE A 25 9.17 3.79 19.97
CA PHE A 25 8.45 2.68 19.35
C PHE A 25 8.68 2.66 17.83
N LEU A 26 8.51 3.81 17.15
CA LEU A 26 8.78 3.92 15.72
C LEU A 26 10.25 3.65 15.40
N ALA A 27 11.18 4.21 16.18
CA ALA A 27 12.60 4.02 15.96
C ALA A 27 12.99 2.53 16.01
N LYS A 28 12.46 1.75 16.94
CA LYS A 28 12.69 0.30 17.02
C LYS A 28 12.19 -0.44 15.78
N LEU A 29 11.02 -0.10 15.27
CA LEU A 29 10.49 -0.68 14.03
C LEU A 29 11.38 -0.33 12.83
N VAL A 30 11.82 0.93 12.70
CA VAL A 30 12.71 1.36 11.61
C VAL A 30 14.07 0.66 11.69
N GLN A 31 14.61 0.50 12.89
CA GLN A 31 15.89 -0.19 13.15
C GLN A 31 15.85 -1.69 12.84
N THR A 32 14.66 -2.26 12.62
CA THR A 32 14.49 -3.66 12.25
C THR A 32 14.25 -3.77 10.74
N PRO A 33 15.23 -4.21 9.94
CA PRO A 33 15.08 -4.37 8.50
C PRO A 33 13.95 -5.35 8.14
N SER A 34 13.17 -5.00 7.13
CA SER A 34 12.04 -5.81 6.63
C SER A 34 11.87 -5.63 5.12
N SER A 35 12.98 -5.65 4.38
CA SER A 35 12.96 -5.44 2.93
C SER A 35 12.19 -6.53 2.21
N ASN A 36 11.28 -6.12 1.33
CA ASN A 36 10.51 -7.00 0.49
C ASN A 36 10.60 -6.53 -0.99
N PRO A 37 11.23 -7.30 -1.90
CA PRO A 37 11.89 -8.58 -1.67
C PRO A 37 13.16 -8.49 -0.81
N PRO A 38 13.65 -9.61 -0.18
CA PRO A 38 13.13 -10.97 -0.28
C PRO A 38 11.92 -11.28 0.60
N GLY A 39 11.48 -10.34 1.46
CA GLY A 39 10.30 -10.54 2.30
C GLY A 39 10.52 -11.49 3.47
N ASP A 40 11.68 -11.42 4.12
CA ASP A 40 11.89 -12.05 5.43
C ASP A 40 11.44 -11.08 6.53
N CYS A 41 10.20 -11.25 6.95
CA CYS A 41 9.55 -10.36 7.92
C CYS A 41 9.37 -10.97 9.31
N ALA A 42 10.05 -12.09 9.64
CA ALA A 42 9.96 -12.73 10.95
C ALA A 42 10.44 -11.80 12.05
N ALA A 43 11.64 -11.22 11.91
CA ALA A 43 12.24 -10.35 12.93
C ALA A 43 11.41 -9.10 13.22
N ILE A 44 10.86 -8.44 12.20
CA ILE A 44 10.02 -7.26 12.40
C ILE A 44 8.68 -7.61 13.05
N ALA A 45 8.10 -8.78 12.74
CA ALA A 45 6.88 -9.25 13.41
C ALA A 45 7.14 -9.57 14.88
N ASP A 46 8.29 -10.17 15.22
CA ASP A 46 8.70 -10.41 16.60
C ASP A 46 8.86 -9.10 17.38
N VAL A 47 9.64 -8.16 16.86
CA VAL A 47 9.85 -6.83 17.47
C VAL A 47 8.53 -6.07 17.63
N ALA A 48 7.65 -6.07 16.61
CA ALA A 48 6.35 -5.42 16.73
C ALA A 48 5.49 -6.05 17.82
N THR A 49 5.49 -7.39 17.92
CA THR A 49 4.77 -8.12 18.98
C THR A 49 5.31 -7.71 20.36
N GLU A 50 6.63 -7.77 20.57
CA GLU A 50 7.27 -7.39 21.84
C GLU A 50 6.96 -5.95 22.25
N LEU A 51 6.98 -5.02 21.29
CA LEU A 51 6.65 -3.62 21.55
C LEU A 51 5.18 -3.43 21.97
N LEU A 52 4.24 -4.12 21.30
CA LEU A 52 2.82 -4.07 21.64
C LEU A 52 2.56 -4.68 23.04
N GLU A 53 3.14 -5.84 23.32
CA GLU A 53 3.00 -6.50 24.62
C GLU A 53 3.66 -5.69 25.74
N GLY A 54 4.79 -5.03 25.48
CA GLY A 54 5.42 -4.10 26.39
C GLY A 54 4.57 -2.90 26.77
N LEU A 55 3.61 -2.51 25.90
CA LEU A 55 2.60 -1.49 26.15
C LEU A 55 1.31 -2.04 26.82
N GLY A 56 1.28 -3.33 27.16
CA GLY A 56 0.13 -3.99 27.78
C GLY A 56 -0.98 -4.38 26.80
N LEU A 57 -0.71 -4.39 25.49
CA LEU A 57 -1.64 -4.83 24.45
C LEU A 57 -1.44 -6.32 24.18
N SER A 58 -2.55 -7.07 24.00
CA SER A 58 -2.50 -8.48 23.61
C SER A 58 -2.36 -8.59 22.09
N ALA A 59 -1.21 -9.06 21.62
CA ALA A 59 -0.90 -9.22 20.20
C ALA A 59 -1.16 -10.67 19.74
N GLU A 60 -2.19 -10.88 18.94
CA GLU A 60 -2.47 -12.17 18.32
C GLU A 60 -1.59 -12.35 17.08
N ARG A 61 -0.80 -13.41 17.04
CA ARG A 61 0.10 -13.73 15.92
C ARG A 61 -0.55 -14.74 14.99
N HIS A 62 -0.69 -14.40 13.75
CA HIS A 62 -1.25 -15.25 12.71
C HIS A 62 -0.18 -15.60 11.69
N ILE A 63 0.46 -16.76 11.87
CA ILE A 63 1.52 -17.26 10.99
C ILE A 63 0.87 -17.69 9.67
N VAL A 64 1.35 -17.12 8.56
CA VAL A 64 0.88 -17.47 7.22
C VAL A 64 1.48 -18.82 6.81
N PRO A 65 0.70 -19.75 6.21
CA PRO A 65 1.21 -21.03 5.70
C PRO A 65 2.38 -20.84 4.72
N GLU A 66 3.42 -21.65 4.89
CA GLU A 66 4.68 -21.54 4.14
C GLU A 66 4.50 -21.59 2.61
N ASP A 67 3.57 -22.42 2.13
CA ASP A 67 3.25 -22.53 0.70
C ASP A 67 2.62 -21.24 0.12
N LEU A 68 1.87 -20.47 0.93
CA LEU A 68 1.34 -19.17 0.55
C LEU A 68 2.46 -18.11 0.53
N VAL A 69 3.33 -18.12 1.55
CA VAL A 69 4.47 -17.22 1.65
C VAL A 69 5.39 -17.38 0.43
N HIS A 70 5.74 -18.61 0.08
CA HIS A 70 6.58 -18.89 -1.09
C HIS A 70 5.91 -18.50 -2.41
N ARG A 71 4.60 -18.71 -2.55
CA ARG A 71 3.84 -18.24 -3.74
C ARG A 71 3.80 -16.74 -3.87
N ALA A 72 3.81 -16.02 -2.75
CA ALA A 72 3.94 -14.56 -2.74
C ALA A 72 5.38 -14.07 -3.01
N GLY A 73 6.34 -14.98 -3.18
CA GLY A 73 7.75 -14.65 -3.41
C GLY A 73 8.47 -14.16 -2.16
N MET A 74 7.95 -14.49 -0.97
CA MET A 74 8.49 -14.08 0.31
C MET A 74 9.16 -15.25 1.05
N VAL A 75 9.90 -14.94 2.11
CA VAL A 75 10.60 -15.90 2.99
C VAL A 75 9.78 -16.20 4.23
N SER A 76 9.17 -15.19 4.84
CA SER A 76 8.35 -15.33 6.04
C SER A 76 7.27 -14.25 6.12
N ALA A 77 6.11 -14.58 6.71
CA ALA A 77 5.07 -13.63 7.04
C ALA A 77 4.29 -14.06 8.30
N THR A 78 4.14 -13.15 9.25
CA THR A 78 3.30 -13.32 10.43
C THR A 78 2.49 -12.06 10.62
N ASN A 79 1.18 -12.13 10.42
CA ASN A 79 0.29 -10.99 10.64
C ASN A 79 -0.01 -10.84 12.13
N ILE A 80 -0.15 -9.60 12.59
CA ILE A 80 -0.43 -9.29 13.99
C ILE A 80 -1.81 -8.61 14.06
N VAL A 81 -2.66 -9.11 14.94
CA VAL A 81 -3.96 -8.51 15.24
C VAL A 81 -4.02 -8.17 16.73
N VAL A 82 -4.33 -6.91 17.04
CA VAL A 82 -4.65 -6.48 18.42
C VAL A 82 -6.13 -6.12 18.45
N ARG A 83 -6.87 -6.60 19.46
CA ARG A 83 -8.28 -6.25 19.64
C ARG A 83 -8.49 -5.62 21.00
N HIS A 84 -9.13 -4.46 21.00
CA HIS A 84 -9.54 -3.80 22.22
C HIS A 84 -11.03 -3.45 22.16
N ARG A 85 -11.83 -4.11 23.02
CA ARG A 85 -13.29 -3.94 23.08
C ARG A 85 -13.66 -2.98 24.21
N PHE A 86 -14.31 -1.89 23.86
CA PHE A 86 -14.87 -0.89 24.81
C PHE A 86 -16.32 -1.25 25.20
N GLY A 87 -17.05 -2.00 24.38
CA GLY A 87 -18.44 -2.38 24.58
C GLY A 87 -19.07 -2.91 23.30
N ASP A 88 -20.41 -3.03 23.27
CA ASP A 88 -21.13 -3.37 22.06
C ASP A 88 -21.18 -2.19 21.11
N GLY A 89 -20.89 -2.39 19.83
CA GLY A 89 -20.83 -1.32 18.83
C GLY A 89 -20.03 -1.72 17.61
N PRO A 90 -19.68 -0.76 16.73
CA PRO A 90 -18.95 -1.07 15.52
C PRO A 90 -17.51 -1.53 15.79
N VAL A 91 -16.97 -2.31 14.87
CA VAL A 91 -15.57 -2.72 14.83
C VAL A 91 -14.85 -1.85 13.81
N VAL A 92 -13.84 -1.09 14.26
CA VAL A 92 -13.02 -0.24 13.40
C VAL A 92 -11.61 -0.80 13.34
N ALA A 93 -11.18 -1.22 12.15
CA ALA A 93 -9.82 -1.66 11.90
C ALA A 93 -8.88 -0.50 11.56
N LEU A 94 -7.67 -0.59 12.04
CA LEU A 94 -6.54 0.28 11.70
C LEU A 94 -5.46 -0.60 11.05
N ASN A 95 -5.27 -0.48 9.74
CA ASN A 95 -4.34 -1.32 8.99
C ASN A 95 -3.07 -0.56 8.58
N ALA A 96 -1.92 -1.16 8.83
CA ALA A 96 -0.63 -0.68 8.36
C ALA A 96 0.29 -1.85 8.02
N HIS A 97 1.30 -1.59 7.17
CA HIS A 97 2.29 -2.60 6.80
C HIS A 97 3.68 -2.29 7.34
N GLY A 98 4.41 -3.35 7.66
CA GLY A 98 5.76 -3.26 8.24
C GLY A 98 6.87 -3.70 7.29
N ASP A 99 6.55 -4.31 6.14
CA ASP A 99 7.51 -4.55 5.07
C ASP A 99 7.82 -3.24 4.33
N VAL A 100 9.00 -3.18 3.72
CA VAL A 100 9.50 -1.96 3.05
C VAL A 100 10.29 -2.35 1.81
N VAL A 101 10.31 -1.48 0.79
CA VAL A 101 11.23 -1.67 -0.34
C VAL A 101 12.69 -1.61 0.11
N ALA A 102 13.59 -2.25 -0.62
CA ALA A 102 15.03 -2.19 -0.37
C ALA A 102 15.50 -0.73 -0.30
N PRO A 103 16.46 -0.38 0.58
CA PRO A 103 16.88 1.01 0.77
C PRO A 103 17.50 1.62 -0.48
N GLY A 104 18.19 0.83 -1.33
CA GLY A 104 18.95 1.35 -2.46
C GLY A 104 20.20 2.11 -2.01
N GLU A 105 20.70 2.98 -2.87
CA GLU A 105 21.93 3.76 -2.66
C GLU A 105 21.62 5.25 -2.44
N GLY A 106 22.65 6.02 -2.06
CA GLY A 106 22.57 7.48 -1.97
C GLY A 106 22.08 8.04 -0.64
N TRP A 107 22.02 7.22 0.43
CA TRP A 107 21.62 7.66 1.76
C TRP A 107 22.72 8.53 2.43
N SER A 108 22.33 9.67 2.98
CA SER A 108 23.17 10.49 3.86
C SER A 108 22.95 10.15 5.35
N HIS A 109 21.79 9.57 5.69
CA HIS A 109 21.45 9.01 6.99
C HIS A 109 21.29 7.49 6.86
N PRO A 110 21.97 6.64 7.68
CA PRO A 110 21.87 5.19 7.51
C PRO A 110 20.40 4.70 7.52
N PRO A 111 19.95 3.89 6.54
CA PRO A 111 18.53 3.61 6.31
C PRO A 111 17.80 2.90 7.45
N PHE A 112 18.52 2.25 8.34
CA PHE A 112 17.96 1.54 9.50
C PHE A 112 18.51 2.07 10.85
N ALA A 113 18.98 3.32 10.89
CA ALA A 113 19.45 3.94 12.14
C ALA A 113 18.31 4.63 12.92
N ALA A 114 17.24 5.04 12.25
CA ALA A 114 16.18 5.89 12.81
C ALA A 114 16.75 7.18 13.43
N GLU A 115 17.70 7.79 12.73
CA GLU A 115 18.36 9.01 13.20
C GLU A 115 17.36 10.16 13.25
N VAL A 116 17.39 10.94 14.34
CA VAL A 116 16.54 12.12 14.50
C VAL A 116 17.39 13.38 14.46
N VAL A 117 17.11 14.25 13.49
CA VAL A 117 17.77 15.55 13.35
C VAL A 117 16.69 16.63 13.27
N ASP A 118 16.75 17.61 14.15
CA ASP A 118 15.81 18.74 14.21
C ASP A 118 14.33 18.33 14.21
N GLY A 119 13.98 17.24 14.95
CA GLY A 119 12.62 16.73 15.05
C GLY A 119 12.14 15.93 13.82
N VAL A 120 13.03 15.61 12.89
CA VAL A 120 12.78 14.77 11.72
C VAL A 120 13.48 13.43 11.91
N MET A 121 12.75 12.32 11.85
CA MET A 121 13.32 10.97 11.86
C MET A 121 13.58 10.51 10.42
N TYR A 122 14.78 9.98 10.19
CA TYR A 122 15.23 9.43 8.91
C TYR A 122 15.33 7.92 8.98
N GLY A 123 14.86 7.23 7.93
CA GLY A 123 15.00 5.77 7.83
C GLY A 123 14.02 5.16 6.85
N ARG A 124 14.36 3.99 6.31
CA ARG A 124 13.48 3.24 5.41
C ARG A 124 12.24 2.75 6.16
N GLY A 125 11.06 3.07 5.62
CA GLY A 125 9.78 2.74 6.23
C GLY A 125 9.32 3.73 7.31
N VAL A 126 10.08 4.79 7.58
CA VAL A 126 9.71 5.78 8.60
C VAL A 126 8.44 6.54 8.23
N ALA A 127 8.18 6.74 6.94
CA ALA A 127 6.98 7.39 6.43
C ALA A 127 5.99 6.40 5.77
N VAL A 128 6.51 5.29 5.23
CA VAL A 128 5.72 4.30 4.49
C VAL A 128 6.06 2.88 4.99
N SER A 129 5.30 2.23 5.90
CA SER A 129 4.26 2.84 6.74
C SER A 129 4.44 2.45 8.21
N LYS A 130 5.70 2.20 8.68
CA LYS A 130 5.97 1.86 10.10
C LYS A 130 5.51 2.97 11.05
N SER A 131 5.45 4.23 10.59
CA SER A 131 4.86 5.34 11.34
C SER A 131 3.41 5.07 11.73
N ASP A 132 2.64 4.38 10.88
CA ASP A 132 1.25 4.11 11.16
C ASP A 132 1.05 2.98 12.18
N PHE A 133 2.03 2.09 12.37
CA PHE A 133 2.07 1.22 13.54
C PHE A 133 2.09 2.04 14.84
N ALA A 134 2.97 3.06 14.90
CA ALA A 134 3.05 3.94 16.06
C ALA A 134 1.79 4.81 16.19
N THR A 135 1.32 5.42 15.09
CA THR A 135 0.10 6.24 15.07
C THR A 135 -1.09 5.49 15.64
N TYR A 136 -1.34 4.29 15.15
CA TYR A 136 -2.53 3.51 15.50
C TYR A 136 -2.44 2.88 16.89
N THR A 137 -1.26 2.41 17.27
CA THR A 137 -1.02 1.89 18.63
C THR A 137 -1.25 2.97 19.68
N PHE A 138 -0.66 4.14 19.51
CA PHE A 138 -0.79 5.21 20.50
C PHE A 138 -2.15 5.93 20.46
N ALA A 139 -2.85 5.90 19.32
CA ALA A 139 -4.25 6.29 19.27
C ALA A 139 -5.13 5.34 20.11
N LEU A 140 -4.94 4.02 19.99
CA LEU A 140 -5.66 3.04 20.81
C LEU A 140 -5.36 3.21 22.30
N LEU A 141 -4.11 3.42 22.70
CA LEU A 141 -3.74 3.66 24.10
C LEU A 141 -4.42 4.91 24.66
N ALA A 142 -4.46 5.99 23.89
CA ALA A 142 -5.13 7.22 24.31
C ALA A 142 -6.65 7.01 24.50
N LEU A 143 -7.30 6.18 23.68
CA LEU A 143 -8.70 5.82 23.84
C LEU A 143 -8.97 5.05 25.15
N GLN A 144 -8.03 4.23 25.61
CA GLN A 144 -8.17 3.52 26.88
C GLN A 144 -8.31 4.49 28.08
N SER A 145 -7.74 5.70 27.99
CA SER A 145 -7.87 6.73 29.04
C SER A 145 -9.31 7.26 29.19
N VAL A 146 -10.17 7.03 28.20
CA VAL A 146 -11.57 7.50 28.15
C VAL A 146 -12.55 6.34 27.88
N ALA A 147 -12.17 5.11 28.23
CA ALA A 147 -12.89 3.88 27.91
C ALA A 147 -14.37 3.91 28.31
N ASP A 148 -14.72 4.51 29.46
CA ASP A 148 -16.10 4.61 29.96
C ASP A 148 -17.02 5.45 29.05
N SER A 149 -16.45 6.22 28.13
CA SER A 149 -17.19 7.08 27.18
C SER A 149 -17.34 6.42 25.79
N LEU A 150 -16.88 5.18 25.63
CA LEU A 150 -16.77 4.53 24.32
C LEU A 150 -17.52 3.19 24.29
N LYS A 151 -17.93 2.81 23.08
CA LYS A 151 -18.52 1.52 22.73
C LYS A 151 -17.85 0.98 21.45
N GLY A 152 -18.04 -0.32 21.18
CA GLY A 152 -17.43 -0.94 19.98
C GLY A 152 -16.04 -1.48 20.22
N THR A 153 -15.32 -1.74 19.14
CA THR A 153 -14.00 -2.39 19.16
C THR A 153 -13.06 -1.65 18.21
N VAL A 154 -11.82 -1.46 18.63
CA VAL A 154 -10.72 -1.06 17.74
C VAL A 154 -9.83 -2.27 17.52
N GLU A 155 -9.53 -2.57 16.26
CA GLU A 155 -8.58 -3.61 15.87
C GLU A 155 -7.35 -2.97 15.20
N LEU A 156 -6.14 -3.37 15.59
CA LEU A 156 -4.92 -3.07 14.84
C LEU A 156 -4.60 -4.26 13.96
N HIS A 157 -4.47 -4.05 12.65
CA HIS A 157 -4.08 -5.08 11.68
C HIS A 157 -2.71 -4.71 11.11
N PHE A 158 -1.65 -5.33 11.64
CA PHE A 158 -0.29 -5.09 11.20
C PHE A 158 0.19 -6.26 10.33
N THR A 159 0.45 -5.95 9.07
CA THR A 159 0.76 -6.91 8.01
C THR A 159 2.11 -6.64 7.38
N PHE A 160 2.66 -7.56 6.57
CA PHE A 160 4.05 -7.48 6.14
C PHE A 160 4.24 -7.91 4.66
N ASP A 161 3.25 -7.64 3.79
CA ASP A 161 3.28 -8.02 2.38
C ASP A 161 2.66 -6.99 1.42
N GLU A 162 2.53 -5.74 1.84
CA GLU A 162 1.96 -4.68 0.99
C GLU A 162 2.80 -4.47 -0.27
N GLU A 163 4.12 -4.49 -0.15
CA GLU A 163 5.07 -4.35 -1.25
C GLU A 163 5.04 -5.54 -2.23
N ALA A 164 4.45 -6.68 -1.80
CA ALA A 164 4.18 -7.85 -2.62
C ALA A 164 2.70 -7.99 -3.04
N GLY A 165 1.84 -7.02 -2.69
CA GLY A 165 0.45 -6.95 -3.12
C GLY A 165 -0.62 -7.28 -2.08
N GLY A 166 -0.28 -7.49 -0.80
CA GLY A 166 -1.23 -7.61 0.33
C GLY A 166 -2.05 -8.91 0.37
N LEU A 167 -1.68 -9.91 -0.42
CA LEU A 167 -2.51 -11.11 -0.60
C LEU A 167 -2.42 -12.12 0.54
N ILE A 168 -1.32 -12.10 1.30
CA ILE A 168 -1.07 -12.99 2.44
C ILE A 168 -1.13 -12.24 3.78
N GLY A 169 -1.28 -10.92 3.75
CA GLY A 169 -1.58 -10.05 4.88
C GLY A 169 -3.07 -9.79 5.00
N PRO A 170 -3.55 -8.58 4.65
CA PRO A 170 -4.94 -8.20 4.88
C PRO A 170 -5.94 -9.12 4.17
N LYS A 171 -5.66 -9.49 2.91
CA LYS A 171 -6.57 -10.37 2.18
C LYS A 171 -6.72 -11.73 2.86
N TRP A 172 -5.62 -12.33 3.27
CA TRP A 172 -5.64 -13.62 3.95
C TRP A 172 -6.38 -13.55 5.30
N LEU A 173 -6.15 -12.49 6.11
CA LEU A 173 -6.87 -12.27 7.36
C LEU A 173 -8.38 -12.19 7.16
N LEU A 174 -8.83 -11.47 6.13
CA LEU A 174 -10.24 -11.33 5.74
C LEU A 174 -10.82 -12.65 5.22
N ASP A 175 -10.14 -13.32 4.30
CA ASP A 175 -10.57 -14.57 3.67
C ASP A 175 -10.72 -15.72 4.69
N GLN A 176 -9.81 -15.77 5.69
CA GLN A 176 -9.89 -16.76 6.77
C GLN A 176 -10.94 -16.40 7.84
N GLY A 177 -11.56 -15.23 7.72
CA GLY A 177 -12.53 -14.74 8.71
C GLY A 177 -11.91 -14.47 10.08
N ILE A 178 -10.59 -14.28 10.14
CA ILE A 178 -9.86 -13.89 11.37
C ILE A 178 -10.30 -12.51 11.80
N VAL A 179 -10.53 -11.61 10.83
CA VAL A 179 -11.01 -10.24 11.05
C VAL A 179 -12.27 -9.98 10.22
N LYS A 180 -13.21 -9.18 10.78
CA LYS A 180 -14.46 -8.78 10.13
C LYS A 180 -14.87 -7.38 10.61
N PRO A 181 -14.08 -6.34 10.30
CA PRO A 181 -14.42 -4.99 10.74
C PRO A 181 -15.58 -4.40 9.94
N ASP A 182 -16.31 -3.46 10.58
CA ASP A 182 -17.35 -2.66 9.92
C ASP A 182 -16.77 -1.51 9.11
N TYR A 183 -15.60 -1.00 9.53
CA TYR A 183 -14.88 0.13 8.93
C TYR A 183 -13.37 -0.11 8.99
N CYS A 184 -12.61 0.52 8.06
CA CYS A 184 -11.16 0.47 8.09
C CYS A 184 -10.53 1.85 7.82
N ILE A 185 -9.56 2.24 8.65
CA ILE A 185 -8.59 3.29 8.34
C ILE A 185 -7.28 2.58 8.01
N SER A 186 -6.79 2.72 6.79
CA SER A 186 -5.51 2.15 6.35
C SER A 186 -4.43 3.23 6.34
N ALA A 187 -3.16 2.81 6.41
CA ALA A 187 -1.99 3.68 6.34
C ALA A 187 -2.12 4.78 5.28
N GLY A 188 -1.69 5.98 5.60
CA GLY A 188 -1.87 7.10 4.69
C GLY A 188 -1.14 8.39 5.06
N LEU A 189 -1.62 9.49 4.54
CA LEU A 189 -1.06 10.83 4.71
C LEU A 189 -1.82 11.61 5.80
N ALA A 190 -1.13 12.47 6.56
CA ALA A 190 -1.74 13.27 7.62
C ALA A 190 -2.61 14.43 7.08
N TYR A 191 -2.31 14.90 5.88
CA TYR A 191 -2.95 16.09 5.27
C TYR A 191 -3.96 15.73 4.17
N SER A 192 -4.20 14.44 3.95
CA SER A 192 -5.17 13.95 2.97
C SER A 192 -5.90 12.73 3.49
N ILE A 193 -7.22 12.70 3.30
CA ILE A 193 -8.05 11.52 3.51
C ILE A 193 -8.18 10.85 2.15
N VAL A 194 -7.50 9.72 1.98
CA VAL A 194 -7.46 9.00 0.71
C VAL A 194 -8.70 8.13 0.57
N THR A 195 -9.57 8.48 -0.38
CA THR A 195 -10.82 7.74 -0.65
C THR A 195 -10.80 6.96 -1.95
N ALA A 196 -9.76 7.17 -2.76
CA ALA A 196 -9.56 6.48 -4.03
C ALA A 196 -8.06 6.33 -4.32
N HIS A 197 -7.66 5.25 -4.97
CA HIS A 197 -6.30 5.11 -5.52
C HIS A 197 -6.28 4.24 -6.77
N ASN A 198 -5.20 4.34 -7.55
CA ASN A 198 -5.03 3.53 -8.73
C ASN A 198 -4.89 2.05 -8.36
N GLY A 199 -5.42 1.19 -9.23
CA GLY A 199 -5.01 -0.20 -9.32
C GLY A 199 -3.78 -0.37 -10.21
N VAL A 200 -3.27 -1.59 -10.26
CA VAL A 200 -2.13 -1.96 -11.10
C VAL A 200 -2.35 -3.33 -11.75
N LEU A 201 -1.96 -3.44 -13.02
CA LEU A 201 -1.89 -4.69 -13.75
C LEU A 201 -0.46 -4.85 -14.28
N HIS A 202 0.24 -5.91 -13.84
CA HIS A 202 1.50 -6.31 -14.42
C HIS A 202 1.28 -7.53 -15.33
N LEU A 203 1.70 -7.41 -16.58
CA LEU A 203 1.71 -8.51 -17.53
C LEU A 203 3.14 -8.81 -17.97
N GLN A 204 3.45 -10.09 -18.07
CA GLN A 204 4.59 -10.59 -18.83
C GLN A 204 4.09 -11.06 -20.18
N VAL A 205 4.68 -10.53 -21.25
CA VAL A 205 4.35 -10.88 -22.64
C VAL A 205 5.58 -11.50 -23.27
N THR A 206 5.45 -12.73 -23.71
CA THR A 206 6.49 -13.45 -24.43
C THR A 206 6.04 -13.73 -25.86
N ILE A 207 6.85 -13.31 -26.83
CA ILE A 207 6.68 -13.70 -28.22
C ILE A 207 7.65 -14.85 -28.50
N HIS A 208 7.09 -15.94 -29.01
CA HIS A 208 7.83 -17.09 -29.48
C HIS A 208 7.85 -17.11 -31.02
N GLY A 209 8.99 -17.39 -31.59
CA GLY A 209 9.22 -17.53 -33.01
C GLY A 209 10.06 -18.80 -33.31
N LYS A 210 10.94 -18.69 -34.28
CA LYS A 210 11.86 -19.77 -34.69
C LYS A 210 13.21 -19.16 -35.06
N SER A 211 14.29 -19.66 -34.47
CA SER A 211 15.65 -19.22 -34.79
C SER A 211 16.09 -19.63 -36.20
N ALA A 212 16.92 -18.78 -36.78
CA ALA A 212 17.62 -19.07 -38.06
C ALA A 212 18.96 -18.35 -38.09
N HIS A 213 19.84 -18.77 -38.97
CA HIS A 213 21.08 -18.05 -39.20
C HIS A 213 20.81 -16.73 -39.92
N ALA A 214 21.48 -15.64 -39.50
CA ALA A 214 21.27 -14.31 -40.07
C ALA A 214 21.53 -14.19 -41.57
N ALA A 215 22.28 -15.12 -42.17
CA ALA A 215 22.48 -15.21 -43.62
C ALA A 215 21.26 -15.80 -44.38
N ALA A 216 20.30 -16.41 -43.68
CA ALA A 216 19.07 -16.97 -44.25
C ALA A 216 17.87 -16.70 -43.32
N PRO A 217 17.56 -15.44 -43.03
CA PRO A 217 16.58 -15.04 -42.00
C PRO A 217 15.16 -15.54 -42.31
N ASP A 218 14.80 -15.66 -43.57
CA ASP A 218 13.48 -16.12 -44.04
C ASP A 218 13.17 -17.58 -43.69
N THR A 219 14.18 -18.35 -43.22
CA THR A 219 13.97 -19.73 -42.73
C THR A 219 13.54 -19.79 -41.25
N GLY A 220 13.57 -18.66 -40.57
CA GLY A 220 13.10 -18.45 -39.20
C GLY A 220 11.78 -17.71 -39.11
N ASN A 221 11.37 -17.42 -37.86
CA ASN A 221 10.24 -16.54 -37.53
C ASN A 221 10.72 -15.58 -36.48
N ASP A 222 10.93 -14.33 -36.84
CA ASP A 222 11.56 -13.30 -35.98
C ASP A 222 10.62 -12.84 -34.86
N ALA A 223 10.88 -13.33 -33.65
CA ALA A 223 10.13 -12.91 -32.46
C ALA A 223 10.35 -11.43 -32.09
N LEU A 224 11.53 -10.86 -32.41
CA LEU A 224 11.81 -9.45 -32.12
C LEU A 224 11.03 -8.53 -33.05
N GLN A 225 10.89 -8.89 -34.34
CA GLN A 225 10.07 -8.12 -35.28
C GLN A 225 8.60 -8.12 -34.87
N ALA A 226 8.06 -9.26 -34.45
CA ALA A 226 6.70 -9.36 -33.93
C ALA A 226 6.55 -8.57 -32.60
N MET A 227 7.54 -8.64 -31.69
CA MET A 227 7.55 -7.85 -30.46
C MET A 227 7.59 -6.35 -30.76
N ASN A 228 8.32 -5.90 -31.77
CA ASN A 228 8.33 -4.48 -32.16
C ASN A 228 6.94 -3.98 -32.55
N ALA A 229 6.14 -4.80 -33.25
CA ALA A 229 4.75 -4.45 -33.58
C ALA A 229 3.88 -4.38 -32.28
N VAL A 230 4.08 -5.28 -31.33
CA VAL A 230 3.43 -5.23 -30.00
C VAL A 230 3.81 -3.95 -29.26
N LEU A 231 5.11 -3.62 -29.19
CA LEU A 231 5.59 -2.38 -28.55
C LEU A 231 4.99 -1.14 -29.18
N THR A 232 4.96 -1.08 -30.51
CA THR A 232 4.36 0.03 -31.27
C THR A 232 2.88 0.20 -30.88
N ALA A 233 2.10 -0.87 -30.90
CA ALA A 233 0.68 -0.84 -30.57
C ALA A 233 0.44 -0.42 -29.11
N LEU A 234 1.24 -0.91 -28.15
CA LEU A 234 1.15 -0.54 -26.74
C LEU A 234 1.50 0.94 -26.51
N TYR A 235 2.49 1.48 -27.22
CA TYR A 235 2.82 2.91 -27.13
C TYR A 235 1.79 3.81 -27.80
N GLU A 236 1.13 3.37 -28.87
CA GLU A 236 -0.02 4.10 -29.45
C GLU A 236 -1.21 4.09 -28.48
N GLU A 237 -1.54 2.93 -27.90
CA GLU A 237 -2.58 2.82 -26.86
C GLU A 237 -2.32 3.78 -25.68
N ARG A 238 -1.06 3.88 -25.22
CA ARG A 238 -0.65 4.80 -24.15
C ARG A 238 -0.96 6.27 -24.48
N LYS A 239 -0.85 6.69 -25.75
CA LYS A 239 -1.14 8.07 -26.15
C LYS A 239 -2.60 8.42 -25.92
N GLU A 240 -3.52 7.46 -26.13
CA GLU A 240 -4.95 7.64 -25.93
C GLU A 240 -5.34 7.82 -24.45
N TYR A 241 -4.47 7.41 -23.51
CA TYR A 241 -4.75 7.51 -22.08
C TYR A 241 -4.75 8.97 -21.57
N VAL A 242 -3.95 9.85 -22.16
CA VAL A 242 -3.83 11.25 -21.72
C VAL A 242 -5.18 11.98 -21.71
N GLY A 243 -6.10 11.62 -22.62
CA GLY A 243 -7.45 12.17 -22.66
C GLY A 243 -8.45 11.56 -21.67
N ARG A 244 -8.08 10.50 -20.96
CA ARG A 244 -8.97 9.75 -20.04
C ARG A 244 -8.73 10.16 -18.58
N VAL A 245 -8.87 11.47 -18.29
CA VAL A 245 -8.68 11.98 -16.93
C VAL A 245 -9.71 11.39 -15.97
N SER A 246 -9.26 10.89 -14.84
CA SER A 246 -10.13 10.34 -13.79
C SER A 246 -11.07 11.41 -13.22
N ARG A 247 -12.26 10.99 -12.81
CA ARG A 247 -13.22 11.86 -12.10
C ARG A 247 -12.87 12.05 -10.62
N HIS A 248 -11.93 11.26 -10.10
CA HIS A 248 -11.49 11.35 -8.72
C HIS A 248 -10.40 12.41 -8.57
N PRO A 249 -10.60 13.47 -7.75
CA PRO A 249 -9.57 14.47 -7.48
C PRO A 249 -8.27 13.81 -7.00
N GLY A 250 -7.11 14.30 -7.43
CA GLY A 250 -5.80 13.74 -7.09
C GLY A 250 -5.33 12.58 -7.98
N ILE A 251 -6.21 12.01 -8.80
CA ILE A 251 -5.88 10.97 -9.77
C ILE A 251 -5.91 11.56 -11.18
N GLY A 252 -4.83 11.40 -11.93
CA GLY A 252 -4.72 11.84 -13.32
C GLY A 252 -5.38 10.87 -14.29
N HIS A 253 -4.66 10.51 -15.33
CA HIS A 253 -5.07 9.54 -16.33
C HIS A 253 -4.41 8.19 -16.12
N PRO A 254 -4.91 7.11 -16.75
CA PRO A 254 -4.23 5.82 -16.78
C PRO A 254 -2.82 5.95 -17.35
N ASN A 255 -1.94 5.01 -17.01
CA ASN A 255 -0.59 5.00 -17.56
C ASN A 255 -0.16 3.56 -17.89
N LEU A 256 0.78 3.43 -18.85
CA LEU A 256 1.37 2.17 -19.24
C LEU A 256 2.88 2.36 -19.39
N THR A 257 3.64 1.51 -18.73
CA THR A 257 5.11 1.52 -18.78
C THR A 257 5.60 0.12 -19.12
N ILE A 258 6.54 0.02 -20.07
CA ILE A 258 7.25 -1.22 -20.33
C ILE A 258 8.59 -1.11 -19.61
N GLY A 259 8.70 -1.83 -18.49
CA GLY A 259 9.83 -1.70 -17.56
C GLY A 259 10.97 -2.66 -17.85
N LEU A 260 10.68 -3.82 -18.46
CA LEU A 260 11.70 -4.84 -18.74
C LEU A 260 11.54 -5.35 -20.17
N ILE A 261 12.68 -5.64 -20.81
CA ILE A 261 12.77 -6.33 -22.09
C ILE A 261 13.99 -7.25 -22.09
N SER A 262 13.82 -8.46 -22.63
CA SER A 262 14.91 -9.44 -22.83
C SER A 262 14.62 -10.32 -24.02
N GLY A 263 15.66 -10.86 -24.68
CA GLY A 263 15.51 -11.80 -25.79
C GLY A 263 16.73 -11.88 -26.70
N GLY A 264 16.67 -12.85 -27.64
CA GLY A 264 17.79 -13.17 -28.50
C GLY A 264 18.91 -13.94 -27.78
N ILE A 265 19.80 -14.57 -28.56
CA ILE A 265 20.92 -15.37 -28.03
C ILE A 265 22.27 -14.93 -28.59
N ASN A 266 22.31 -14.42 -29.83
CA ASN A 266 23.53 -13.94 -30.48
C ASN A 266 23.20 -13.00 -31.64
N THR A 267 24.12 -12.09 -32.00
CA THR A 267 23.98 -11.11 -33.09
C THR A 267 23.66 -11.71 -34.45
N ASN A 268 24.15 -12.92 -34.76
CA ASN A 268 23.96 -13.57 -36.03
C ASN A 268 22.86 -14.64 -36.04
N VAL A 269 21.91 -14.58 -35.11
CA VAL A 269 20.77 -15.51 -35.01
C VAL A 269 19.47 -14.72 -34.96
N VAL A 270 18.50 -15.09 -35.80
CA VAL A 270 17.12 -14.57 -35.75
C VAL A 270 16.53 -14.94 -34.39
N PRO A 271 16.04 -13.96 -33.60
CA PRO A 271 15.51 -14.23 -32.26
C PRO A 271 14.25 -15.11 -32.31
N ASP A 272 14.26 -16.21 -31.57
CA ASP A 272 13.12 -17.12 -31.42
C ASP A 272 12.29 -16.85 -30.16
N LYS A 273 12.77 -15.96 -29.27
CA LYS A 273 12.05 -15.57 -28.04
C LYS A 273 12.40 -14.15 -27.63
N VAL A 274 11.37 -13.34 -27.37
CA VAL A 274 11.51 -12.02 -26.75
C VAL A 274 10.42 -11.86 -25.68
N THR A 275 10.80 -11.36 -24.53
CA THR A 275 9.90 -11.16 -23.38
C THR A 275 9.95 -9.69 -22.93
N ILE A 276 8.79 -9.12 -22.63
CA ILE A 276 8.65 -7.83 -21.97
C ILE A 276 7.85 -7.98 -20.68
N ARG A 277 8.05 -7.07 -19.72
CA ARG A 277 7.12 -6.82 -18.61
C ARG A 277 6.60 -5.40 -18.66
N LEU A 278 5.29 -5.26 -18.49
CA LEU A 278 4.61 -3.98 -18.48
C LEU A 278 3.85 -3.77 -17.16
N ASP A 279 3.75 -2.50 -16.76
CA ASP A 279 2.91 -1.96 -15.69
C ASP A 279 1.81 -1.11 -16.34
N ARG A 280 0.55 -1.40 -16.03
CA ARG A 280 -0.63 -0.63 -16.42
C ARG A 280 -1.33 -0.10 -15.17
N ARG A 281 -1.25 1.20 -14.95
CA ARG A 281 -1.98 1.87 -13.85
C ARG A 281 -3.45 2.00 -14.22
N ILE A 282 -4.32 1.43 -13.39
CA ILE A 282 -5.77 1.36 -13.59
C ILE A 282 -6.41 2.44 -12.70
N THR A 283 -7.15 3.37 -13.30
CA THR A 283 -7.86 4.39 -12.52
C THR A 283 -9.13 3.82 -11.87
N PRO A 284 -9.66 4.44 -10.81
CA PRO A 284 -10.92 4.00 -10.20
C PRO A 284 -12.13 4.02 -11.15
N ASP A 285 -12.04 4.74 -12.27
CA ASP A 285 -13.10 4.78 -13.29
C ASP A 285 -13.11 3.57 -14.21
N GLU A 286 -12.05 2.76 -14.23
CA GLU A 286 -11.86 1.62 -15.12
C GLU A 286 -12.20 0.29 -14.45
N ASP A 287 -12.66 -0.69 -15.22
CA ASP A 287 -12.83 -2.08 -14.80
C ASP A 287 -11.54 -2.86 -15.09
N PRO A 288 -10.86 -3.44 -14.06
CA PRO A 288 -9.61 -4.15 -14.24
C PRO A 288 -9.68 -5.33 -15.22
N ALA A 289 -10.81 -6.06 -15.22
CA ALA A 289 -10.99 -7.21 -16.12
C ALA A 289 -11.12 -6.75 -17.58
N GLN A 290 -11.80 -5.64 -17.82
CA GLN A 290 -11.91 -5.05 -19.16
C GLN A 290 -10.58 -4.48 -19.64
N VAL A 291 -9.81 -3.84 -18.76
CA VAL A 291 -8.45 -3.34 -19.06
C VAL A 291 -7.54 -4.48 -19.49
N GLU A 292 -7.51 -5.58 -18.73
CA GLU A 292 -6.70 -6.74 -19.08
C GLU A 292 -7.13 -7.37 -20.40
N ALA A 293 -8.44 -7.61 -20.58
CA ALA A 293 -8.98 -8.18 -21.83
C ALA A 293 -8.63 -7.33 -23.04
N HIS A 294 -8.72 -6.00 -22.91
CA HIS A 294 -8.34 -5.07 -23.97
C HIS A 294 -6.86 -5.17 -24.33
N LEU A 295 -5.95 -5.14 -23.34
CA LEU A 295 -4.51 -5.27 -23.61
C LEU A 295 -4.16 -6.61 -24.26
N ARG A 296 -4.76 -7.71 -23.78
CA ARG A 296 -4.59 -9.02 -24.41
C ARG A 296 -5.02 -9.03 -25.87
N LEU A 297 -6.12 -8.35 -26.19
CA LEU A 297 -6.60 -8.22 -27.57
C LEU A 297 -5.65 -7.37 -28.42
N VAL A 298 -5.15 -6.23 -27.91
CA VAL A 298 -4.16 -5.39 -28.60
C VAL A 298 -2.92 -6.22 -28.95
N ILE A 299 -2.36 -6.94 -27.98
CA ILE A 299 -1.18 -7.79 -28.17
C ILE A 299 -1.46 -8.87 -29.21
N ALA A 300 -2.57 -9.61 -29.08
CA ALA A 300 -2.89 -10.70 -29.99
C ALA A 300 -3.09 -10.22 -31.45
N ARG A 301 -3.69 -9.03 -31.64
CA ARG A 301 -3.84 -8.42 -32.96
C ARG A 301 -2.50 -8.05 -33.58
N SER A 302 -1.58 -7.51 -32.79
CA SER A 302 -0.26 -7.08 -33.27
C SER A 302 0.62 -8.23 -33.77
N VAL A 303 0.40 -9.45 -33.27
CA VAL A 303 1.18 -10.64 -33.67
C VAL A 303 0.59 -11.34 -34.89
N ARG A 304 -0.66 -11.02 -35.29
CA ARG A 304 -1.38 -11.71 -36.36
C ARG A 304 -0.64 -11.69 -37.71
N ASP A 305 0.02 -10.58 -38.01
CA ASP A 305 0.69 -10.36 -39.30
C ASP A 305 2.10 -10.97 -39.35
N PHE A 306 2.49 -11.75 -38.31
CA PHE A 306 3.77 -12.44 -38.19
C PHE A 306 3.56 -13.97 -38.16
N PRO A 307 3.36 -14.63 -39.31
CA PRO A 307 3.12 -16.06 -39.40
C PRO A 307 4.25 -16.89 -38.72
N GLY A 308 3.86 -17.91 -37.98
CA GLY A 308 4.80 -18.77 -37.26
C GLY A 308 5.31 -18.20 -35.93
N THR A 309 4.84 -17.01 -35.53
CA THR A 309 5.02 -16.50 -34.18
C THR A 309 3.75 -16.70 -33.33
N ARG A 310 3.90 -16.74 -32.01
CA ARG A 310 2.79 -16.78 -31.05
C ARG A 310 3.08 -15.91 -29.85
N SER A 311 2.06 -15.29 -29.29
CA SER A 311 2.15 -14.59 -28.01
C SER A 311 1.69 -15.47 -26.85
N GLU A 312 2.40 -15.36 -25.74
CA GLU A 312 2.03 -15.91 -24.43
C GLU A 312 1.95 -14.76 -23.44
N ILE A 313 0.83 -14.63 -22.72
CA ILE A 313 0.57 -13.50 -21.83
C ILE A 313 0.24 -14.05 -20.46
N GLU A 314 1.11 -13.79 -19.51
CA GLU A 314 0.97 -14.14 -18.09
C GLU A 314 0.61 -12.91 -17.27
N ARG A 315 -0.39 -13.04 -16.38
CA ARG A 315 -0.67 -12.03 -15.38
C ARG A 315 0.27 -12.23 -14.19
N VAL A 316 1.15 -11.24 -13.94
CA VAL A 316 2.08 -11.26 -12.82
C VAL A 316 1.41 -10.70 -11.56
N LEU A 317 0.65 -9.60 -11.72
CA LEU A 317 -0.07 -8.94 -10.61
C LEU A 317 -1.34 -8.29 -11.15
N LEU A 318 -2.41 -8.36 -10.38
CA LEU A 318 -3.59 -7.53 -10.51
C LEU A 318 -3.98 -7.02 -9.13
N ALA A 319 -3.90 -5.72 -8.92
CA ALA A 319 -4.45 -5.03 -7.77
C ALA A 319 -5.56 -4.09 -8.25
N SER A 320 -6.77 -4.26 -7.73
CA SER A 320 -7.90 -3.39 -8.09
C SER A 320 -7.69 -1.98 -7.56
N PRO A 321 -8.27 -0.95 -8.20
CA PRO A 321 -8.27 0.39 -7.64
C PRO A 321 -9.16 0.48 -6.40
N LEU A 322 -8.78 1.32 -5.44
CA LEU A 322 -9.67 1.71 -4.35
C LEU A 322 -10.76 2.63 -4.87
N ARG A 323 -12.00 2.36 -4.46
CA ARG A 323 -13.16 3.22 -4.65
C ARG A 323 -13.85 3.46 -3.32
N GLN A 324 -14.28 4.69 -3.10
CA GLN A 324 -15.07 5.02 -1.90
C GLN A 324 -16.38 4.20 -1.91
N LEU A 325 -16.61 3.47 -0.82
CA LEU A 325 -17.86 2.75 -0.61
C LEU A 325 -18.88 3.59 0.15
N PRO A 326 -20.19 3.31 -0.02
CA PRO A 326 -21.23 3.87 0.84
C PRO A 326 -20.93 3.61 2.32
N GLY A 327 -21.15 4.60 3.17
CA GLY A 327 -20.84 4.52 4.62
C GLY A 327 -19.45 5.05 5.00
N ALA A 328 -18.54 5.33 4.05
CA ALA A 328 -17.22 5.90 4.34
C ALA A 328 -17.29 7.28 5.02
N GLU A 329 -18.39 8.01 4.91
CA GLU A 329 -18.60 9.30 5.60
C GLU A 329 -18.50 9.21 7.12
N VAL A 330 -18.78 8.01 7.69
CA VAL A 330 -18.57 7.73 9.12
C VAL A 330 -17.11 7.95 9.52
N LEU A 331 -16.17 7.67 8.63
CA LEU A 331 -14.73 7.89 8.82
C LEU A 331 -14.31 9.31 8.38
N ILE A 332 -14.78 9.74 7.19
CA ILE A 332 -14.34 10.99 6.56
C ILE A 332 -14.71 12.21 7.41
N ALA A 333 -15.94 12.30 7.89
CA ALA A 333 -16.42 13.48 8.59
C ALA A 333 -15.66 13.78 9.90
N PRO A 334 -15.40 12.78 10.80
CA PRO A 334 -14.57 13.00 11.98
C PRO A 334 -13.11 13.32 11.62
N LEU A 335 -12.49 12.62 10.66
CA LEU A 335 -11.11 12.88 10.22
C LEU A 335 -10.93 14.31 9.69
N ARG A 336 -11.88 14.82 8.90
CA ARG A 336 -11.86 16.21 8.42
C ARG A 336 -11.95 17.20 9.57
N ARG A 337 -12.90 16.99 10.50
CA ARG A 337 -13.15 17.88 11.63
C ARG A 337 -11.95 17.97 12.55
N HIS A 338 -11.45 16.81 13.00
CA HIS A 338 -10.31 16.76 13.92
C HIS A 338 -9.00 17.09 13.22
N GLY A 339 -8.89 16.80 11.92
CA GLY A 339 -7.79 17.28 11.10
C GLY A 339 -7.71 18.80 11.08
N TRP A 340 -8.83 19.50 10.83
CA TRP A 340 -8.89 20.95 10.92
C TRP A 340 -8.48 21.47 12.30
N GLU A 341 -8.98 20.84 13.38
CA GLU A 341 -8.69 21.27 14.76
C GLU A 341 -7.20 21.11 15.11
N ILE A 342 -6.56 20.02 14.68
CA ILE A 342 -5.19 19.66 15.07
C ILE A 342 -4.14 20.24 14.12
N LEU A 343 -4.38 20.19 12.80
CA LEU A 343 -3.41 20.62 11.77
C LEU A 343 -3.51 22.12 11.46
N GLY A 344 -4.63 22.79 11.85
CA GLY A 344 -4.92 24.15 11.46
C GLY A 344 -5.35 24.31 10.00
N GLU A 345 -5.51 23.23 9.29
CA GLU A 345 -6.02 23.15 7.93
C GLU A 345 -6.85 21.88 7.73
N GLU A 346 -7.83 21.93 6.82
CA GLU A 346 -8.70 20.79 6.57
C GLU A 346 -7.97 19.76 5.68
N PRO A 347 -7.86 18.47 6.09
CA PRO A 347 -7.31 17.42 5.24
C PRO A 347 -8.14 17.32 3.94
N LYS A 348 -7.45 17.24 2.82
CA LYS A 348 -8.11 17.08 1.52
C LYS A 348 -8.72 15.69 1.41
N VAL A 349 -9.95 15.60 0.89
CA VAL A 349 -10.55 14.33 0.51
C VAL A 349 -10.24 14.11 -0.96
N GLU A 350 -9.33 13.19 -1.23
CA GLU A 350 -8.79 13.01 -2.59
C GLU A 350 -8.33 11.57 -2.85
N GLY A 351 -7.99 11.28 -4.09
CA GLY A 351 -7.32 10.07 -4.51
C GLY A 351 -5.81 10.26 -4.62
N VAL A 352 -5.09 9.14 -4.66
CA VAL A 352 -3.64 9.11 -4.89
C VAL A 352 -3.28 8.17 -6.04
N PRO A 353 -2.21 8.45 -6.82
CA PRO A 353 -1.84 7.61 -7.96
C PRO A 353 -1.07 6.33 -7.58
N LEU A 354 -1.02 6.01 -6.30
CA LEU A 354 -0.40 4.81 -5.73
C LEU A 354 -1.43 3.68 -5.64
N TYR A 355 -1.03 2.48 -5.23
CA TYR A 355 -1.96 1.48 -4.72
C TYR A 355 -1.56 1.10 -3.29
N THR A 356 -2.52 0.66 -2.47
CA THR A 356 -2.30 0.29 -1.08
C THR A 356 -3.21 -0.87 -0.67
N ASP A 357 -2.99 -1.41 0.51
CA ASP A 357 -3.82 -2.45 1.11
C ASP A 357 -5.27 -2.03 1.38
N ALA A 358 -5.57 -0.73 1.44
CA ALA A 358 -6.92 -0.20 1.63
C ALA A 358 -7.95 -0.81 0.64
N ARG A 359 -7.51 -1.11 -0.59
CA ARG A 359 -8.36 -1.76 -1.61
C ARG A 359 -8.90 -3.11 -1.17
N LEU A 360 -8.16 -3.88 -0.39
CA LEU A 360 -8.52 -5.25 0.01
C LEU A 360 -9.72 -5.26 0.98
N TYR A 361 -9.77 -4.28 1.88
CA TYR A 361 -10.92 -4.06 2.74
C TYR A 361 -12.12 -3.58 1.92
N ALA A 362 -11.90 -2.64 0.98
CA ALA A 362 -12.97 -2.17 0.11
C ALA A 362 -13.50 -3.27 -0.83
N GLU A 363 -12.65 -4.16 -1.36
CA GLU A 363 -13.04 -5.36 -2.12
C GLU A 363 -13.88 -6.33 -1.28
N ALA A 364 -13.63 -6.41 0.04
CA ALA A 364 -14.45 -7.17 0.98
C ALA A 364 -15.75 -6.45 1.38
N GLY A 365 -16.05 -5.28 0.81
CA GLY A 365 -17.27 -4.51 1.09
C GLY A 365 -17.19 -3.63 2.34
N ILE A 366 -16.00 -3.44 2.91
CA ILE A 366 -15.76 -2.64 4.13
C ILE A 366 -15.44 -1.20 3.73
N PRO A 367 -16.24 -0.20 4.16
CA PRO A 367 -15.93 1.21 3.94
C PRO A 367 -14.56 1.56 4.51
N THR A 368 -13.66 2.03 3.63
CA THR A 368 -12.24 2.21 3.93
C THR A 368 -11.74 3.55 3.44
N VAL A 369 -10.88 4.18 4.22
CA VAL A 369 -10.11 5.37 3.85
C VAL A 369 -8.65 5.21 4.24
N GLY A 370 -7.75 5.87 3.51
CA GLY A 370 -6.35 6.00 3.92
C GLY A 370 -6.16 7.29 4.73
N TYR A 371 -5.61 7.16 5.95
CA TYR A 371 -5.20 8.29 6.78
C TYR A 371 -4.18 7.85 7.82
N GLY A 372 -3.06 8.56 7.95
CA GLY A 372 -2.00 8.21 8.88
C GLY A 372 -0.94 9.30 9.03
N ALA A 373 0.26 8.94 9.48
CA ALA A 373 1.33 9.90 9.79
C ALA A 373 2.15 10.34 8.57
N GLY A 374 1.88 9.81 7.37
CA GLY A 374 2.60 10.22 6.19
C GLY A 374 2.56 11.74 5.96
N PRO A 375 3.63 12.32 5.38
CA PRO A 375 3.72 13.76 5.16
C PRO A 375 2.72 14.24 4.07
N ARG A 376 2.79 15.52 3.69
CA ARG A 376 1.90 16.13 2.69
C ARG A 376 1.95 15.48 1.32
N SER A 377 3.07 14.90 0.97
CA SER A 377 3.23 14.17 -0.28
C SER A 377 4.31 13.11 -0.16
N PHE A 378 4.20 12.09 -1.00
CA PHE A 378 5.19 11.04 -1.14
C PHE A 378 6.59 11.58 -1.52
N LEU A 379 6.62 12.69 -2.26
CA LEU A 379 7.87 13.36 -2.63
C LEU A 379 8.53 14.07 -1.43
N GLU A 380 7.75 14.70 -0.55
CA GLU A 380 8.27 15.34 0.67
C GLU A 380 8.89 14.31 1.61
N ALA A 381 8.29 13.12 1.68
CA ALA A 381 8.80 12.01 2.47
C ALA A 381 10.09 11.40 1.92
N ASN A 382 10.46 11.64 0.67
CA ASN A 382 11.35 10.79 -0.10
C ASN A 382 10.92 9.31 -0.10
N GLY A 383 9.61 9.05 -0.15
CA GLY A 383 9.08 7.69 -0.14
C GLY A 383 9.72 6.84 -1.24
N HIS A 384 10.21 5.66 -0.91
CA HIS A 384 10.98 4.73 -1.76
C HIS A 384 12.32 5.29 -2.31
N ARG A 385 12.80 6.41 -1.77
CA ARG A 385 14.11 7.02 -2.11
C ARG A 385 15.04 7.00 -0.90
N ALA A 386 16.30 7.35 -1.11
CA ALA A 386 17.24 7.63 -0.03
C ALA A 386 16.75 8.79 0.85
N ASP A 387 17.15 8.77 2.10
CA ASP A 387 16.76 9.77 3.11
C ASP A 387 15.25 9.94 3.25
N GLU A 388 14.53 8.80 3.23
CA GLU A 388 13.12 8.77 3.62
C GLU A 388 12.96 9.31 5.03
N LYS A 389 11.97 10.18 5.25
CA LYS A 389 11.88 10.97 6.47
C LYS A 389 10.47 11.26 6.89
N LEU A 390 10.30 11.50 8.22
CA LEU A 390 9.05 11.89 8.85
C LEU A 390 9.31 12.94 9.94
N LYS A 391 8.52 14.01 9.95
CA LYS A 391 8.48 14.94 11.09
C LYS A 391 7.77 14.30 12.26
N LEU A 392 8.37 14.29 13.44
CA LEU A 392 7.73 13.75 14.66
C LEU A 392 6.50 14.56 15.10
N SER A 393 6.41 15.82 14.67
CA SER A 393 5.18 16.61 14.83
C SER A 393 4.01 16.07 14.02
N ASP A 394 4.25 15.57 12.79
CA ASP A 394 3.21 14.98 11.94
C ASP A 394 2.74 13.64 12.52
N LEU A 395 3.65 12.85 13.09
CA LEU A 395 3.32 11.63 13.82
C LEU A 395 2.38 11.93 15.00
N THR A 396 2.67 12.99 15.78
CA THR A 396 1.85 13.41 16.91
C THR A 396 0.49 13.91 16.45
N ALA A 397 0.46 14.73 15.41
CA ALA A 397 -0.78 15.29 14.85
C ALA A 397 -1.70 14.17 14.30
N ALA A 398 -1.16 13.26 13.49
CA ALA A 398 -1.92 12.13 12.95
C ALA A 398 -2.48 11.22 14.04
N THR A 399 -1.67 10.90 15.08
CA THR A 399 -2.13 10.14 16.25
C THR A 399 -3.32 10.81 16.92
N SER A 400 -3.25 12.15 17.10
CA SER A 400 -4.32 12.93 17.70
C SER A 400 -5.60 12.93 16.85
N VAL A 401 -5.47 13.11 15.54
CA VAL A 401 -6.61 13.09 14.61
C VAL A 401 -7.28 11.71 14.60
N VAL A 402 -6.50 10.64 14.51
CA VAL A 402 -7.03 9.26 14.51
C VAL A 402 -7.73 8.97 15.84
N ALA A 403 -7.10 9.27 16.98
CA ALA A 403 -7.67 9.01 18.30
C ALA A 403 -8.99 9.78 18.52
N LEU A 404 -9.03 11.08 18.21
CA LEU A 404 -10.25 11.89 18.34
C LEU A 404 -11.34 11.42 17.38
N SER A 405 -10.99 11.03 16.15
CA SER A 405 -11.94 10.51 15.18
C SER A 405 -12.57 9.20 15.65
N LEU A 406 -11.74 8.28 16.15
CA LEU A 406 -12.23 7.02 16.74
C LEU A 406 -13.07 7.28 17.99
N ALA A 407 -12.66 8.20 18.88
CA ALA A 407 -13.45 8.56 20.04
C ALA A 407 -14.84 9.10 19.65
N GLU A 408 -14.96 9.84 18.54
CA GLU A 408 -16.25 10.31 18.04
C GLU A 408 -17.09 9.19 17.40
N ILE A 409 -16.47 8.31 16.61
CA ILE A 409 -17.15 7.17 15.97
C ILE A 409 -17.69 6.19 17.02
N LEU A 410 -16.95 5.99 18.10
CA LEU A 410 -17.24 5.03 19.16
C LEU A 410 -17.93 5.65 20.38
N ALA A 411 -18.31 6.92 20.33
CA ALA A 411 -18.96 7.61 21.46
C ALA A 411 -20.28 6.93 21.88
N VAL A 412 -20.53 6.88 23.20
CA VAL A 412 -21.76 6.34 23.83
C VAL A 412 -22.98 7.20 23.51
#